data_09d9fbf18f64a77ff97d55d3a711fff4
#
_entry.id   09d9fbf18f64a77ff97d55d3a711fff4
#
_cell.length_a   1.000
_cell.length_b   1.000
_cell.length_c   1.000
_cell.angle_alpha   90.00
_cell.angle_beta   90.00
_cell.angle_gamma   90.00
#
_symmetry.space_group_name_H-M   'P 1'
#
loop_
_entity.id
_entity.type
_entity.pdbx_description
1 polymer ?
#
loop_
_entity_poly.entity_id
_entity_poly.type
_entity_poly.pdbx_seq_one_letter_code
_entity_poly.pdbx_strand_id
1 'polypeptide(L)'
;MKKILFILFLVFSTLHMSAYDFLRPVKDSIPNGYNFWVYTPVDYFYTQEQTPVIIFLHGASLCGRNLDRVRRYGPLDAIVKGRDIDALTIVPQNPGGAWNPKKVMDVFDWVKRNYPCDTTRVYVLGMSLGGYGTMDVCGTYPDRIAAGMALCGGTTLKDVSGLGELPFWIIHGTADRAVPVKQSKVVVEKLKNSGNDTRLLYDWWQGANHGAPARLFYLRKTYEWLFSHSLLDRERPVNRDISIRYEDLRRVYNDIKRGAN
;
A
#
# COMPACT_ATOMS: atom_id res chain seq x y z
N MET A 1 -65.31 23.83 -7.25
CA MET A 1 -64.12 23.26 -7.90
C MET A 1 -63.02 23.11 -6.86
N LYS A 2 -62.78 21.90 -6.34
CA LYS A 2 -61.72 21.64 -5.34
C LYS A 2 -60.43 21.32 -6.09
N LYS A 3 -59.40 22.13 -5.91
CA LYS A 3 -58.05 21.86 -6.42
C LYS A 3 -57.36 20.82 -5.52
N ILE A 4 -57.13 19.62 -6.04
CA ILE A 4 -56.38 18.59 -5.37
C ILE A 4 -54.89 18.91 -5.64
N LEU A 5 -54.16 19.26 -4.58
CA LEU A 5 -52.71 19.49 -4.62
C LEU A 5 -52.02 18.13 -4.43
N PHE A 6 -51.45 17.61 -5.55
CA PHE A 6 -50.60 16.40 -5.50
C PHE A 6 -49.21 16.83 -4.98
N ILE A 7 -48.92 16.48 -3.71
CA ILE A 7 -47.57 16.60 -3.15
C ILE A 7 -46.81 15.33 -3.52
N LEU A 8 -45.89 15.47 -4.46
CA LEU A 8 -44.95 14.42 -4.84
C LEU A 8 -43.88 14.31 -3.76
N PHE A 9 -43.98 13.32 -2.85
CA PHE A 9 -42.90 13.00 -1.93
C PHE A 9 -41.79 12.27 -2.70
N LEU A 10 -40.74 12.99 -3.08
CA LEU A 10 -39.47 12.40 -3.52
C LEU A 10 -38.78 11.78 -2.31
N VAL A 11 -38.95 10.48 -2.12
CA VAL A 11 -38.17 9.71 -1.15
C VAL A 11 -36.76 9.54 -1.75
N PHE A 12 -35.84 10.42 -1.35
CA PHE A 12 -34.41 10.19 -1.55
C PHE A 12 -34.00 9.04 -0.63
N SER A 13 -34.03 7.81 -1.13
CA SER A 13 -33.30 6.73 -0.49
C SER A 13 -31.81 7.02 -0.67
N THR A 14 -31.15 7.49 0.36
CA THR A 14 -29.68 7.54 0.42
C THR A 14 -29.18 6.11 0.38
N LEU A 15 -28.75 5.66 -0.78
CA LEU A 15 -28.04 4.39 -0.92
C LEU A 15 -26.71 4.56 -0.14
N HIS A 16 -26.68 3.97 1.06
CA HIS A 16 -25.42 3.85 1.81
C HIS A 16 -24.57 2.80 1.11
N MET A 17 -23.68 3.25 0.19
CA MET A 17 -22.70 2.36 -0.42
C MET A 17 -21.67 1.97 0.64
N SER A 18 -21.48 0.66 0.80
CA SER A 18 -20.47 0.10 1.70
C SER A 18 -19.13 0.01 0.97
N ALA A 19 -18.02 0.13 1.69
CA ALA A 19 -16.68 -0.13 1.14
C ALA A 19 -16.55 -1.50 0.46
N TYR A 20 -17.41 -2.45 0.81
CA TYR A 20 -17.47 -3.77 0.16
C TYR A 20 -18.00 -3.73 -1.27
N ASP A 21 -18.80 -2.73 -1.65
CA ASP A 21 -19.34 -2.59 -3.00
C ASP A 21 -18.25 -2.24 -4.03
N PHE A 22 -17.12 -1.72 -3.54
CA PHE A 22 -15.96 -1.34 -4.33
C PHE A 22 -14.83 -2.37 -4.33
N LEU A 23 -15.01 -3.52 -3.65
CA LEU A 23 -14.04 -4.61 -3.58
C LEU A 23 -14.38 -5.72 -4.58
N ARG A 24 -13.43 -6.08 -5.42
CA ARG A 24 -13.58 -7.15 -6.42
C ARG A 24 -12.46 -8.19 -6.27
N PRO A 25 -12.80 -9.48 -6.06
CA PRO A 25 -11.82 -10.56 -6.12
C PRO A 25 -11.51 -10.91 -7.58
N VAL A 26 -10.24 -11.06 -7.89
CA VAL A 26 -9.75 -11.54 -9.19
C VAL A 26 -9.01 -12.85 -8.96
N LYS A 27 -9.54 -13.93 -9.55
CA LYS A 27 -9.01 -15.28 -9.39
C LYS A 27 -8.72 -15.89 -10.74
N ASP A 28 -7.62 -16.65 -10.81
CA ASP A 28 -7.22 -17.48 -11.94
C ASP A 28 -7.14 -16.73 -13.29
N SER A 29 -6.99 -15.39 -13.23
CA SER A 29 -6.97 -14.50 -14.40
C SER A 29 -5.57 -14.30 -14.98
N ILE A 30 -4.54 -14.71 -14.26
CA ILE A 30 -3.13 -14.62 -14.68
C ILE A 30 -2.53 -16.02 -14.58
N PRO A 31 -2.13 -16.65 -15.70
CA PRO A 31 -1.52 -17.98 -15.69
C PRO A 31 -0.31 -18.04 -14.75
N ASN A 32 -0.31 -18.94 -13.78
CA ASN A 32 0.71 -19.08 -12.74
C ASN A 32 0.97 -17.80 -11.91
N GLY A 33 0.07 -16.81 -11.97
CA GLY A 33 0.12 -15.57 -11.22
C GLY A 33 -0.46 -15.66 -9.82
N TYR A 34 -0.59 -14.52 -9.18
CA TYR A 34 -1.30 -14.38 -7.91
C TYR A 34 -2.78 -14.10 -8.13
N ASN A 35 -3.64 -14.67 -7.29
CA ASN A 35 -5.00 -14.17 -7.09
C ASN A 35 -4.93 -12.90 -6.23
N PHE A 36 -5.85 -11.97 -6.42
CA PHE A 36 -5.77 -10.67 -5.75
C PHE A 36 -7.15 -10.02 -5.57
N TRP A 37 -7.22 -9.07 -4.65
CA TRP A 37 -8.33 -8.12 -4.55
C TRP A 37 -7.96 -6.82 -5.25
N VAL A 38 -8.98 -6.18 -5.85
CA VAL A 38 -8.93 -4.80 -6.32
C VAL A 38 -9.99 -4.01 -5.57
N TYR A 39 -9.59 -2.89 -4.98
CA TYR A 39 -10.49 -1.86 -4.48
C TYR A 39 -10.43 -0.66 -5.41
N THR A 40 -11.60 -0.12 -5.77
CA THR A 40 -11.75 1.15 -6.47
C THR A 40 -12.25 2.21 -5.49
N PRO A 41 -11.67 3.43 -5.44
CA PRO A 41 -12.19 4.49 -4.58
C PRO A 41 -13.61 4.91 -5.02
N VAL A 42 -14.34 5.58 -4.10
CA VAL A 42 -15.77 5.89 -4.29
C VAL A 42 -16.03 6.74 -5.53
N ASP A 43 -15.13 7.65 -5.83
CA ASP A 43 -15.21 8.57 -6.99
C ASP A 43 -14.49 8.04 -8.24
N TYR A 44 -14.00 6.80 -8.22
CA TYR A 44 -13.19 6.20 -9.28
C TYR A 44 -13.78 6.40 -10.68
N PHE A 45 -15.10 6.30 -10.83
CA PHE A 45 -15.75 6.48 -12.14
C PHE A 45 -15.59 7.87 -12.74
N TYR A 46 -15.25 8.87 -11.90
CA TYR A 46 -15.00 10.25 -12.32
C TYR A 46 -13.52 10.57 -12.45
N THR A 47 -12.64 9.81 -11.78
CA THR A 47 -11.21 10.11 -11.65
C THR A 47 -10.31 9.14 -12.42
N GLN A 48 -10.82 8.03 -12.88
CA GLN A 48 -10.19 6.90 -13.59
C GLN A 48 -8.69 7.05 -13.88
N GLU A 49 -8.32 7.76 -14.98
CA GLU A 49 -6.94 7.92 -15.45
C GLU A 49 -6.04 8.70 -14.49
N GLN A 50 -6.64 9.47 -13.57
CA GLN A 50 -5.92 10.23 -12.53
C GLN A 50 -5.78 9.46 -11.23
N THR A 51 -6.42 8.30 -11.11
CA THR A 51 -6.42 7.51 -9.89
C THR A 51 -5.08 6.79 -9.72
N PRO A 52 -4.33 7.07 -8.64
CA PRO A 52 -3.07 6.38 -8.37
C PRO A 52 -3.29 4.91 -8.01
N VAL A 53 -2.21 4.14 -7.96
CA VAL A 53 -2.25 2.71 -7.67
C VAL A 53 -1.42 2.38 -6.44
N ILE A 54 -2.00 1.64 -5.51
CA ILE A 54 -1.31 1.04 -4.37
C ILE A 54 -1.25 -0.48 -4.56
N ILE A 55 -0.07 -1.07 -4.41
CA ILE A 55 0.15 -2.51 -4.34
C ILE A 55 0.58 -2.85 -2.93
N PHE A 56 -0.24 -3.61 -2.20
CA PHE A 56 0.07 -4.02 -0.84
C PHE A 56 0.53 -5.48 -0.80
N LEU A 57 1.70 -5.71 -0.22
CA LEU A 57 2.29 -7.03 -0.04
C LEU A 57 2.20 -7.45 1.44
N HIS A 58 1.43 -8.49 1.70
CA HIS A 58 1.17 -8.96 3.06
C HIS A 58 2.31 -9.80 3.63
N GLY A 59 2.33 -9.96 4.96
CA GLY A 59 3.25 -10.82 5.68
C GLY A 59 2.87 -12.30 5.62
N ALA A 60 3.76 -13.16 6.12
CA ALA A 60 3.62 -14.62 6.08
C ALA A 60 2.33 -15.14 6.72
N SER A 61 1.79 -14.44 7.73
CA SER A 61 0.55 -14.84 8.42
C SER A 61 -0.69 -14.87 7.53
N LEU A 62 -0.67 -14.20 6.38
CA LEU A 62 -1.77 -14.17 5.42
C LEU A 62 -1.52 -15.06 4.18
N CYS A 63 -0.39 -15.73 4.10
CA CYS A 63 -0.11 -16.69 3.03
C CYS A 63 -1.16 -17.81 2.98
N GLY A 64 -1.37 -18.34 1.79
CA GLY A 64 -2.30 -19.44 1.53
C GLY A 64 -3.11 -19.25 0.25
N ARG A 65 -4.15 -20.07 0.09
CA ARG A 65 -5.02 -20.07 -1.10
C ARG A 65 -6.39 -19.44 -0.86
N ASN A 66 -6.71 -19.10 0.40
CA ASN A 66 -7.96 -18.40 0.72
C ASN A 66 -7.72 -16.89 0.60
N LEU A 67 -8.20 -16.31 -0.49
CA LEU A 67 -7.99 -14.91 -0.85
C LEU A 67 -8.58 -13.93 0.21
N ASP A 68 -9.60 -14.32 0.98
CA ASP A 68 -10.16 -13.46 2.02
C ASP A 68 -9.21 -13.21 3.20
N ARG A 69 -8.18 -14.01 3.34
CA ARG A 69 -7.18 -13.81 4.42
C ARG A 69 -6.47 -12.47 4.31
N VAL A 70 -6.22 -11.98 3.08
CA VAL A 70 -5.48 -10.72 2.87
C VAL A 70 -6.26 -9.48 3.30
N ARG A 71 -7.53 -9.64 3.65
CA ARG A 71 -8.40 -8.57 4.17
C ARG A 71 -8.32 -8.39 5.69
N ARG A 72 -7.52 -9.22 6.40
CA ARG A 72 -7.46 -9.19 7.88
C ARG A 72 -6.63 -8.06 8.45
N TYR A 73 -5.72 -7.48 7.70
CA TYR A 73 -4.98 -6.25 8.03
C TYR A 73 -4.44 -5.62 6.75
N GLY A 74 -3.95 -4.38 6.85
CA GLY A 74 -3.42 -3.64 5.71
C GLY A 74 -4.42 -2.65 5.14
N PRO A 75 -4.18 -2.13 3.94
CA PRO A 75 -5.03 -1.10 3.33
C PRO A 75 -6.50 -1.51 3.18
N LEU A 76 -6.80 -2.76 2.79
CA LEU A 76 -8.20 -3.19 2.64
C LEU A 76 -8.96 -3.22 3.97
N ASP A 77 -8.31 -3.66 5.06
CA ASP A 77 -8.91 -3.61 6.38
C ASP A 77 -9.08 -2.16 6.86
N ALA A 78 -8.11 -1.29 6.54
CA ALA A 78 -8.20 0.13 6.85
C ALA A 78 -9.38 0.81 6.12
N ILE A 79 -9.57 0.51 4.83
CA ILE A 79 -10.69 0.99 4.00
C ILE A 79 -12.02 0.54 4.60
N VAL A 80 -12.17 -0.75 4.91
CA VAL A 80 -13.39 -1.30 5.52
C VAL A 80 -13.70 -0.66 6.88
N LYS A 81 -12.66 -0.23 7.61
CA LYS A 81 -12.81 0.49 8.88
C LYS A 81 -13.02 2.00 8.71
N GLY A 82 -13.15 2.50 7.49
CA GLY A 82 -13.44 3.91 7.21
C GLY A 82 -12.22 4.78 6.92
N ARG A 83 -11.04 4.20 6.63
CA ARG A 83 -9.93 4.97 6.09
C ARG A 83 -10.17 5.25 4.61
N ASP A 84 -10.30 6.51 4.28
CA ASP A 84 -10.35 6.97 2.90
C ASP A 84 -8.96 6.85 2.26
N ILE A 85 -8.90 6.13 1.14
CA ILE A 85 -7.68 5.92 0.34
C ILE A 85 -8.04 6.12 -1.12
N ASP A 86 -7.70 7.30 -1.65
CA ASP A 86 -7.99 7.70 -3.04
C ASP A 86 -7.01 7.03 -4.01
N ALA A 87 -7.04 5.71 -4.07
CA ALA A 87 -6.20 4.91 -4.96
C ALA A 87 -6.85 3.58 -5.30
N LEU A 88 -6.64 3.11 -6.52
CA LEU A 88 -6.82 1.71 -6.83
C LEU A 88 -5.90 0.89 -5.92
N THR A 89 -6.48 0.09 -5.03
CA THR A 89 -5.68 -0.69 -4.09
C THR A 89 -5.70 -2.16 -4.48
N ILE A 90 -4.53 -2.67 -4.84
CA ILE A 90 -4.29 -4.04 -5.30
C ILE A 90 -3.66 -4.84 -4.17
N VAL A 91 -4.27 -5.96 -3.81
CA VAL A 91 -3.76 -6.84 -2.75
C VAL A 91 -3.65 -8.27 -3.25
N PRO A 92 -2.48 -8.64 -3.81
CA PRO A 92 -2.21 -10.02 -4.19
C PRO A 92 -2.14 -10.93 -2.97
N GLN A 93 -2.45 -12.22 -3.16
CA GLN A 93 -2.22 -13.25 -2.17
C GLN A 93 -1.04 -14.15 -2.58
N ASN A 94 -0.01 -14.16 -1.76
CA ASN A 94 1.09 -15.11 -1.87
C ASN A 94 0.66 -16.47 -1.28
N PRO A 95 0.73 -17.57 -2.02
CA PRO A 95 0.42 -18.89 -1.48
C PRO A 95 1.45 -19.36 -0.46
N GLY A 96 2.67 -18.83 -0.47
CA GLY A 96 3.79 -19.15 0.40
C GLY A 96 5.14 -18.91 -0.27
N GLY A 97 6.21 -18.87 0.52
CA GLY A 97 7.56 -18.56 0.04
C GLY A 97 7.79 -17.06 -0.16
N ALA A 98 8.92 -16.70 -0.77
CA ALA A 98 9.24 -15.33 -1.08
C ALA A 98 8.26 -14.73 -2.10
N TRP A 99 8.04 -13.43 -2.03
CA TRP A 99 7.33 -12.71 -3.09
C TRP A 99 8.14 -12.76 -4.38
N ASN A 100 7.47 -12.97 -5.50
CA ASN A 100 8.11 -12.91 -6.82
C ASN A 100 7.81 -11.55 -7.46
N PRO A 101 8.83 -10.69 -7.65
CA PRO A 101 8.64 -9.36 -8.21
C PRO A 101 7.92 -9.36 -9.57
N LYS A 102 8.27 -10.29 -10.46
CA LYS A 102 7.61 -10.39 -11.76
C LYS A 102 6.12 -10.69 -11.62
N LYS A 103 5.73 -11.65 -10.77
CA LYS A 103 4.32 -11.99 -10.56
C LYS A 103 3.54 -10.83 -9.94
N VAL A 104 4.16 -10.02 -9.09
CA VAL A 104 3.54 -8.79 -8.56
C VAL A 104 3.28 -7.80 -9.68
N MET A 105 4.27 -7.60 -10.56
CA MET A 105 4.09 -6.69 -11.69
C MET A 105 3.16 -7.24 -12.77
N ASP A 106 3.05 -8.55 -12.94
CA ASP A 106 2.03 -9.19 -13.81
C ASP A 106 0.60 -8.88 -13.31
N VAL A 107 0.40 -8.82 -11.98
CA VAL A 107 -0.88 -8.38 -11.39
C VAL A 107 -1.15 -6.91 -11.71
N PHE A 108 -0.16 -6.03 -11.55
CA PHE A 108 -0.29 -4.63 -11.92
C PHE A 108 -0.58 -4.46 -13.41
N ASP A 109 0.09 -5.20 -14.28
CA ASP A 109 -0.13 -5.14 -15.74
C ASP A 109 -1.53 -5.63 -16.12
N TRP A 110 -2.07 -6.61 -15.40
CA TRP A 110 -3.46 -7.02 -15.56
C TRP A 110 -4.42 -5.91 -15.13
N VAL A 111 -4.19 -5.29 -13.97
CA VAL A 111 -5.03 -4.19 -13.46
C VAL A 111 -5.01 -3.01 -14.42
N LYS A 112 -3.84 -2.59 -14.89
CA LYS A 112 -3.69 -1.50 -15.86
C LYS A 112 -4.49 -1.71 -17.17
N ARG A 113 -4.66 -2.96 -17.60
CA ARG A 113 -5.46 -3.27 -18.79
C ARG A 113 -6.97 -3.25 -18.53
N ASN A 114 -7.40 -3.45 -17.30
CA ASN A 114 -8.82 -3.60 -16.95
C ASN A 114 -9.40 -2.40 -16.19
N TYR A 115 -8.52 -1.58 -15.60
CA TYR A 115 -8.87 -0.40 -14.80
C TYR A 115 -7.99 0.77 -15.25
N PRO A 116 -8.54 1.79 -15.91
CA PRO A 116 -7.80 3.03 -16.18
C PRO A 116 -7.22 3.59 -14.88
N CYS A 117 -5.95 4.00 -14.90
CA CYS A 117 -5.26 4.50 -13.71
C CYS A 117 -4.03 5.33 -14.10
N ASP A 118 -3.56 6.14 -13.15
CA ASP A 118 -2.33 6.90 -13.29
C ASP A 118 -1.11 5.99 -13.08
N THR A 119 -0.52 5.55 -14.18
CA THR A 119 0.68 4.70 -14.16
C THR A 119 1.96 5.44 -13.75
N THR A 120 1.90 6.77 -13.60
CA THR A 120 3.02 7.56 -13.09
C THR A 120 3.02 7.64 -11.56
N ARG A 121 1.92 7.22 -10.91
CA ARG A 121 1.75 7.22 -9.47
C ARG A 121 1.41 5.82 -8.95
N VAL A 122 2.37 4.91 -9.08
CA VAL A 122 2.28 3.51 -8.59
C VAL A 122 3.15 3.35 -7.35
N TYR A 123 2.57 2.84 -6.28
CA TYR A 123 3.22 2.70 -4.98
C TYR A 123 3.19 1.26 -4.52
N VAL A 124 4.28 0.82 -3.87
CA VAL A 124 4.35 -0.52 -3.26
C VAL A 124 4.64 -0.38 -1.78
N LEU A 125 3.81 -1.03 -0.96
CA LEU A 125 4.07 -1.08 0.47
C LEU A 125 3.76 -2.48 1.02
N GLY A 126 4.48 -2.85 2.07
CA GLY A 126 4.29 -4.17 2.68
C GLY A 126 5.04 -4.34 3.98
N MET A 127 4.74 -5.42 4.68
CA MET A 127 5.29 -5.69 6.00
C MET A 127 5.80 -7.12 6.13
N SER A 128 6.88 -7.31 6.90
CA SER A 128 7.45 -8.63 7.18
C SER A 128 7.85 -9.32 5.87
N LEU A 129 7.34 -10.50 5.55
CA LEU A 129 7.51 -11.11 4.22
C LEU A 129 7.13 -10.13 3.09
N GLY A 130 6.06 -9.33 3.28
CA GLY A 130 5.68 -8.26 2.35
C GLY A 130 6.66 -7.09 2.33
N GLY A 131 7.34 -6.81 3.44
CA GLY A 131 8.44 -5.83 3.48
C GLY A 131 9.63 -6.27 2.63
N TYR A 132 9.97 -7.57 2.66
CA TYR A 132 10.94 -8.15 1.71
C TYR A 132 10.45 -8.02 0.28
N GLY A 133 9.20 -8.43 0.01
CA GLY A 133 8.62 -8.30 -1.33
C GLY A 133 8.61 -6.86 -1.84
N THR A 134 8.35 -5.88 -0.97
CA THR A 134 8.39 -4.45 -1.32
C THR A 134 9.80 -4.02 -1.75
N MET A 135 10.82 -4.38 -0.99
CA MET A 135 12.21 -4.08 -1.36
C MET A 135 12.60 -4.78 -2.67
N ASP A 136 12.20 -6.04 -2.83
CA ASP A 136 12.53 -6.82 -4.03
C ASP A 136 11.83 -6.27 -5.28
N VAL A 137 10.53 -5.90 -5.19
CA VAL A 137 9.79 -5.30 -6.30
C VAL A 137 10.34 -3.93 -6.66
N CYS A 138 10.53 -3.05 -5.68
CA CYS A 138 11.02 -1.68 -5.91
C CYS A 138 12.46 -1.68 -6.43
N GLY A 139 13.32 -2.56 -5.91
CA GLY A 139 14.69 -2.68 -6.38
C GLY A 139 14.83 -3.32 -7.77
N THR A 140 13.83 -4.13 -8.19
CA THR A 140 13.82 -4.77 -9.52
C THR A 140 13.19 -3.89 -10.60
N TYR A 141 12.18 -3.09 -10.24
CA TYR A 141 11.40 -2.26 -11.18
C TYR A 141 11.31 -0.79 -10.72
N PRO A 142 12.44 -0.12 -10.43
CA PRO A 142 12.43 1.24 -9.90
C PRO A 142 11.84 2.27 -10.88
N ASP A 143 11.90 1.99 -12.17
CA ASP A 143 11.35 2.80 -13.26
C ASP A 143 9.81 2.75 -13.36
N ARG A 144 9.19 1.79 -12.69
CA ARG A 144 7.73 1.58 -12.71
C ARG A 144 7.04 1.97 -11.41
N ILE A 145 7.78 2.29 -10.35
CA ILE A 145 7.27 2.56 -9.01
C ILE A 145 7.62 3.99 -8.58
N ALA A 146 6.61 4.78 -8.25
CA ALA A 146 6.79 6.17 -7.84
C ALA A 146 7.42 6.30 -6.45
N ALA A 147 6.99 5.48 -5.49
CA ALA A 147 7.60 5.37 -4.16
C ALA A 147 7.31 4.00 -3.53
N GLY A 148 8.16 3.59 -2.58
CA GLY A 148 8.00 2.35 -1.83
C GLY A 148 8.13 2.53 -0.32
N MET A 149 7.37 1.72 0.46
CA MET A 149 7.48 1.72 1.93
C MET A 149 7.55 0.29 2.46
N ALA A 150 8.70 -0.08 3.02
CA ALA A 150 8.93 -1.41 3.56
C ALA A 150 8.95 -1.41 5.09
N LEU A 151 8.09 -2.24 5.70
CA LEU A 151 7.96 -2.35 7.15
C LEU A 151 8.52 -3.70 7.63
N CYS A 152 9.41 -3.66 8.59
CA CYS A 152 9.99 -4.85 9.26
C CYS A 152 10.44 -5.93 8.28
N GLY A 153 11.17 -5.54 7.22
CA GLY A 153 11.63 -6.43 6.15
C GLY A 153 13.14 -6.45 5.97
N GLY A 154 13.54 -6.96 4.85
CA GLY A 154 14.87 -6.99 4.27
C GLY A 154 14.73 -7.16 2.77
N THR A 155 15.74 -7.71 2.10
CA THR A 155 15.70 -8.02 0.67
C THR A 155 16.34 -9.36 0.36
N THR A 156 15.88 -10.01 -0.70
CA THR A 156 16.53 -11.19 -1.29
C THR A 156 17.47 -10.81 -2.44
N LEU A 157 17.45 -9.54 -2.86
CA LEU A 157 18.30 -9.03 -3.92
C LEU A 157 19.77 -8.99 -3.47
N LYS A 158 20.67 -9.41 -4.35
CA LYS A 158 22.11 -9.26 -4.17
C LYS A 158 22.54 -7.81 -4.40
N ASP A 159 22.03 -7.22 -5.47
CA ASP A 159 22.19 -5.81 -5.81
C ASP A 159 20.95 -5.02 -5.36
N VAL A 160 21.17 -3.99 -4.56
CA VAL A 160 20.11 -3.12 -4.03
C VAL A 160 20.11 -1.73 -4.69
N SER A 161 20.92 -1.51 -5.71
CA SER A 161 21.10 -0.20 -6.35
C SER A 161 19.77 0.41 -6.83
N GLY A 162 18.88 -0.42 -7.38
CA GLY A 162 17.56 0.04 -7.81
C GLY A 162 16.71 0.66 -6.69
N LEU A 163 16.92 0.29 -5.42
CA LEU A 163 16.24 0.95 -4.30
C LEU A 163 16.69 2.41 -4.09
N GLY A 164 17.85 2.79 -4.60
CA GLY A 164 18.34 4.17 -4.58
C GLY A 164 17.80 5.04 -5.73
N GLU A 165 17.08 4.45 -6.69
CA GLU A 165 16.54 5.15 -7.85
C GLU A 165 15.14 5.74 -7.63
N LEU A 166 14.48 5.39 -6.52
CA LEU A 166 13.13 5.85 -6.18
C LEU A 166 13.05 6.33 -4.73
N PRO A 167 12.10 7.23 -4.39
CA PRO A 167 11.74 7.53 -3.00
C PRO A 167 11.38 6.25 -2.25
N PHE A 168 12.15 5.93 -1.21
CA PHE A 168 11.97 4.68 -0.47
C PHE A 168 12.05 4.90 1.03
N TRP A 169 11.09 4.33 1.78
CA TRP A 169 11.05 4.45 3.24
C TRP A 169 11.07 3.09 3.92
N ILE A 170 12.06 2.90 4.78
CA ILE A 170 12.23 1.68 5.59
C ILE A 170 11.89 2.00 7.04
N ILE A 171 10.92 1.29 7.63
CA ILE A 171 10.55 1.45 9.04
C ILE A 171 10.64 0.10 9.74
N HIS A 172 11.36 0.05 10.88
CA HIS A 172 11.56 -1.20 11.61
C HIS A 172 11.64 -0.98 13.12
N GLY A 173 10.97 -1.84 13.88
CA GLY A 173 11.06 -1.83 15.34
C GLY A 173 12.35 -2.47 15.86
N THR A 174 13.02 -1.82 16.81
CA THR A 174 14.31 -2.35 17.34
C THR A 174 14.14 -3.57 18.25
N ALA A 175 12.94 -3.82 18.79
CA ALA A 175 12.61 -5.00 19.58
C ALA A 175 11.86 -6.08 18.76
N ASP A 176 11.98 -6.05 17.44
CA ASP A 176 11.40 -7.05 16.54
C ASP A 176 12.13 -8.39 16.75
N ARG A 177 11.36 -9.41 17.20
CA ARG A 177 11.84 -10.78 17.43
C ARG A 177 11.52 -11.73 16.28
N ALA A 178 10.65 -11.34 15.35
CA ALA A 178 10.27 -12.17 14.20
C ALA A 178 11.21 -11.92 13.02
N VAL A 179 11.50 -10.64 12.71
CA VAL A 179 12.49 -10.23 11.72
C VAL A 179 13.46 -9.29 12.42
N PRO A 180 14.69 -9.70 12.70
CA PRO A 180 15.66 -8.83 13.36
C PRO A 180 15.88 -7.53 12.56
N VAL A 181 15.90 -6.38 13.23
CA VAL A 181 16.12 -5.06 12.61
C VAL A 181 17.40 -4.99 11.76
N LYS A 182 18.35 -5.88 12.03
CA LYS A 182 19.58 -6.03 11.23
C LYS A 182 19.28 -6.29 9.75
N GLN A 183 18.18 -6.96 9.42
CA GLN A 183 17.81 -7.24 8.03
C GLN A 183 17.59 -5.93 7.23
N SER A 184 16.87 -4.97 7.81
CA SER A 184 16.69 -3.64 7.19
C SER A 184 17.97 -2.80 7.25
N LYS A 185 18.72 -2.86 8.36
CA LYS A 185 19.96 -2.08 8.51
C LYS A 185 21.00 -2.41 7.45
N VAL A 186 21.16 -3.69 7.12
CA VAL A 186 22.09 -4.14 6.06
C VAL A 186 21.73 -3.52 4.70
N VAL A 187 20.46 -3.37 4.38
CA VAL A 187 20.00 -2.72 3.13
C VAL A 187 20.41 -1.23 3.14
N VAL A 188 20.11 -0.54 4.23
CA VAL A 188 20.47 0.87 4.41
C VAL A 188 21.99 1.08 4.30
N GLU A 189 22.77 0.24 4.95
CA GLU A 189 24.25 0.28 4.91
C GLU A 189 24.78 0.07 3.49
N LYS A 190 24.23 -0.90 2.73
CA LYS A 190 24.61 -1.12 1.34
C LYS A 190 24.35 0.11 0.46
N LEU A 191 23.17 0.73 0.59
CA LEU A 191 22.82 1.94 -0.18
C LEU A 191 23.72 3.12 0.18
N LYS A 192 24.01 3.34 1.49
CA LYS A 192 24.94 4.37 1.94
C LYS A 192 26.37 4.16 1.43
N ASN A 193 26.87 2.95 1.53
CA ASN A 193 28.23 2.62 1.12
C ASN A 193 28.44 2.77 -0.40
N SER A 194 27.36 2.66 -1.18
CA SER A 194 27.37 2.89 -2.65
C SER A 194 27.02 4.33 -3.05
N GLY A 195 26.71 5.23 -2.09
CA GLY A 195 26.27 6.60 -2.37
C GLY A 195 24.87 6.72 -2.97
N ASN A 196 24.05 5.65 -2.87
CA ASN A 196 22.70 5.58 -3.46
C ASN A 196 21.59 5.82 -2.43
N ASP A 197 21.84 6.60 -1.37
CA ASP A 197 20.90 6.81 -0.27
C ASP A 197 20.19 8.18 -0.27
N THR A 198 20.36 8.96 -1.32
CA THR A 198 19.77 10.31 -1.41
C THR A 198 18.24 10.32 -1.38
N ARG A 199 17.62 9.25 -1.90
CA ARG A 199 16.15 9.05 -1.94
C ARG A 199 15.64 8.13 -0.84
N LEU A 200 16.51 7.76 0.12
CA LEU A 200 16.19 6.85 1.20
C LEU A 200 15.75 7.61 2.46
N LEU A 201 14.64 7.16 3.06
CA LEU A 201 14.25 7.41 4.44
C LEU A 201 14.34 6.12 5.23
N TYR A 202 14.73 6.19 6.49
CA TYR A 202 14.65 5.04 7.38
C TYR A 202 14.46 5.46 8.83
N ASP A 203 13.63 4.70 9.54
CA ASP A 203 13.33 4.91 10.95
C ASP A 203 13.50 3.61 11.74
N TRP A 204 14.22 3.70 12.83
CA TRP A 204 14.40 2.62 13.80
C TRP A 204 13.58 2.95 15.04
N TRP A 205 12.37 2.39 15.14
CA TRP A 205 11.49 2.67 16.27
C TRP A 205 11.93 1.93 17.52
N GLN A 206 12.50 2.68 18.45
CA GLN A 206 13.08 2.14 19.66
C GLN A 206 12.02 1.40 20.51
N GLY A 207 12.32 0.15 20.86
CA GLY A 207 11.46 -0.72 21.66
C GLY A 207 10.20 -1.24 20.96
N ALA A 208 9.93 -0.84 19.71
CA ALA A 208 8.80 -1.33 18.96
C ALA A 208 9.00 -2.80 18.54
N ASN A 209 7.96 -3.62 18.70
CA ASN A 209 7.93 -5.01 18.27
C ASN A 209 7.53 -5.16 16.81
N HIS A 210 7.52 -6.41 16.29
CA HIS A 210 7.17 -6.75 14.91
C HIS A 210 5.81 -6.21 14.47
N GLY A 211 4.80 -6.25 15.32
CA GLY A 211 3.43 -5.87 14.96
C GLY A 211 3.17 -4.36 14.96
N ALA A 212 4.02 -3.56 15.61
CA ALA A 212 3.77 -2.13 15.78
C ALA A 212 3.69 -1.37 14.44
N PRO A 213 4.59 -1.58 13.46
CA PRO A 213 4.53 -0.87 12.18
C PRO A 213 3.30 -1.20 11.32
N ALA A 214 2.60 -2.32 11.56
CA ALA A 214 1.35 -2.63 10.84
C ALA A 214 0.27 -1.55 10.99
N ARG A 215 0.32 -0.75 12.06
CA ARG A 215 -0.60 0.36 12.27
C ARG A 215 -0.45 1.48 11.25
N LEU A 216 0.69 1.56 10.56
CA LEU A 216 0.92 2.52 9.48
C LEU A 216 -0.10 2.39 8.34
N PHE A 217 -0.61 1.20 8.08
CA PHE A 217 -1.64 0.99 7.06
C PHE A 217 -2.96 1.70 7.37
N TYR A 218 -3.17 2.13 8.62
CA TYR A 218 -4.35 2.86 9.06
C TYR A 218 -4.11 4.36 9.22
N LEU A 219 -2.86 4.82 9.08
CA LEU A 219 -2.49 6.21 9.27
C LEU A 219 -2.58 6.99 7.95
N ARG A 220 -3.29 8.12 7.95
CA ARG A 220 -3.43 9.00 6.77
C ARG A 220 -2.07 9.45 6.23
N LYS A 221 -1.15 9.84 7.10
CA LYS A 221 0.21 10.28 6.72
C LYS A 221 0.99 9.26 5.87
N THR A 222 0.71 7.96 6.01
CA THR A 222 1.32 6.92 5.17
C THR A 222 0.99 7.14 3.70
N TYR A 223 -0.28 7.42 3.42
CA TYR A 223 -0.77 7.65 2.05
C TYR A 223 -0.40 9.04 1.55
N GLU A 224 -0.45 10.07 2.41
CA GLU A 224 0.02 11.42 2.08
C GLU A 224 1.48 11.40 1.64
N TRP A 225 2.33 10.64 2.35
CA TRP A 225 3.72 10.48 1.94
C TRP A 225 3.86 9.74 0.61
N LEU A 226 3.17 8.63 0.40
CA LEU A 226 3.22 7.91 -0.88
C LEU A 226 2.77 8.83 -2.02
N PHE A 227 1.62 9.49 -1.88
CA PHE A 227 1.01 10.30 -2.93
C PHE A 227 1.77 11.60 -3.24
N SER A 228 2.72 11.99 -2.40
CA SER A 228 3.59 13.14 -2.64
C SER A 228 4.71 12.86 -3.65
N HIS A 229 4.74 11.69 -4.28
CA HIS A 229 5.76 11.28 -5.25
C HIS A 229 5.13 10.84 -6.58
N SER A 230 5.84 11.13 -7.69
CA SER A 230 5.46 10.68 -9.03
C SER A 230 6.69 10.28 -9.84
N LEU A 231 6.51 9.41 -10.82
CA LEU A 231 7.55 9.12 -11.83
C LEU A 231 7.86 10.35 -12.69
N LEU A 232 6.95 11.35 -12.72
CA LEU A 232 7.15 12.60 -13.45
C LEU A 232 7.97 13.63 -12.66
N ASP A 233 8.22 13.40 -11.39
CA ASP A 233 9.02 14.31 -10.57
C ASP A 233 10.47 14.34 -11.08
N ARG A 234 10.95 15.54 -11.40
CA ARG A 234 12.33 15.72 -11.84
C ARG A 234 13.28 15.23 -10.72
N GLU A 235 14.22 14.35 -11.07
CA GLU A 235 15.19 13.76 -10.15
C GLU A 235 14.57 12.89 -9.03
N ARG A 236 13.23 12.76 -8.98
CA ARG A 236 12.49 11.93 -8.03
C ARG A 236 12.94 12.14 -6.57
N PRO A 237 12.86 13.37 -6.03
CA PRO A 237 13.29 13.66 -4.68
C PRO A 237 12.39 12.94 -3.67
N VAL A 238 12.98 12.48 -2.56
CA VAL A 238 12.18 11.95 -1.44
C VAL A 238 11.61 13.09 -0.62
N ASN A 239 10.30 13.05 -0.34
CA ASN A 239 9.65 14.00 0.55
C ASN A 239 10.09 13.76 2.00
N ARG A 240 10.73 14.77 2.62
CA ARG A 240 11.21 14.75 4.00
C ARG A 240 10.37 15.59 4.97
N ASP A 241 9.35 16.30 4.45
CA ASP A 241 8.48 17.17 5.25
C ASP A 241 7.42 16.35 6.01
N ILE A 242 7.02 15.20 5.46
CA ILE A 242 6.08 14.29 6.11
C ILE A 242 6.85 13.33 7.00
N SER A 243 6.77 13.53 8.30
CA SER A 243 7.35 12.64 9.30
C SER A 243 6.28 11.78 9.98
N ILE A 244 6.61 10.51 10.20
CA ILE A 244 5.76 9.57 10.96
C ILE A 244 6.55 9.10 12.17
N ARG A 245 6.05 9.42 13.37
CA ARG A 245 6.66 8.99 14.62
C ARG A 245 5.92 7.77 15.19
N TYR A 246 6.59 7.03 16.03
CA TYR A 246 5.97 5.88 16.72
C TYR A 246 4.76 6.31 17.57
N GLU A 247 4.77 7.52 18.13
CA GLU A 247 3.68 8.09 18.90
C GLU A 247 2.42 8.34 18.06
N ASP A 248 2.55 8.64 16.76
CA ASP A 248 1.42 8.87 15.86
C ASP A 248 0.52 7.62 15.79
N LEU A 249 1.09 6.43 16.01
CA LEU A 249 0.35 5.16 16.00
C LEU A 249 -0.65 4.99 17.15
N ARG A 250 -0.57 5.80 18.21
CA ARG A 250 -1.50 5.75 19.33
C ARG A 250 -2.90 6.24 18.95
N ARG A 251 -3.01 7.05 17.90
CA ARG A 251 -4.25 7.74 17.49
C ARG A 251 -4.86 7.21 16.20
N VAL A 252 -4.21 6.27 15.48
CA VAL A 252 -4.64 5.82 14.16
C VAL A 252 -6.08 5.32 14.09
N TYR A 253 -6.58 4.67 15.14
CA TYR A 253 -7.95 4.18 15.19
C TYR A 253 -8.96 5.26 15.59
N ASN A 254 -8.54 6.31 16.31
CA ASN A 254 -9.41 7.41 16.68
C ASN A 254 -9.80 8.26 15.47
N ASP A 255 -8.86 8.45 14.54
CA ASP A 255 -9.10 9.22 13.33
C ASP A 255 -10.04 8.48 12.35
N ILE A 256 -10.00 7.14 12.34
CA ILE A 256 -10.89 6.31 11.52
C ILE A 256 -12.33 6.39 12.05
N LYS A 257 -12.52 6.26 13.35
CA LYS A 257 -13.87 6.32 13.98
C LYS A 257 -14.56 7.67 13.83
N ARG A 258 -13.81 8.76 13.66
CA ARG A 258 -14.37 10.12 13.49
C ARG A 258 -14.86 10.38 12.07
N GLY A 259 -14.40 9.66 11.08
CA GLY A 259 -14.83 9.75 9.68
C GLY A 259 -16.02 8.86 9.33
N ALA A 260 -16.54 8.07 10.28
CA ALA A 260 -17.66 7.14 10.09
C ALA A 260 -19.01 7.67 10.59
N ASN A 261 -19.13 8.99 10.85
CA ASN A 261 -20.39 9.67 11.22
C ASN A 261 -20.89 10.51 10.06
#